data_20294d71fb1feb46d0670c464d61db10
#
_entry.id   20294d71fb1feb46d0670c464d61db10
#
_cell.length_a   1.000
_cell.length_b   1.000
_cell.length_c   1.000
_cell.angle_alpha   90.00
_cell.angle_beta   90.00
_cell.angle_gamma   90.00
#
_symmetry.space_group_name_H-M   'P 1'
#
loop_
_entity.id
_entity.type
_entity.pdbx_description
1 polymer ?
#
loop_
_entity_poly.entity_id
_entity_poly.type
_entity_poly.pdbx_seq_one_letter_code
_entity_poly.pdbx_strand_id
1 'polypeptide(L)'
;MIPNLKGVRIKTRHISKNIYMLEATGDVAGNIGASVGPDGILLVDTQFAPLAKQICNALRDIGGKEIQYIVNTHSHDDHTHGNAALGENSTLIVHSQVWKQIKNDPNRTLKNVETFDNRKSLYFNGERIDIVHFPNGHTVSDSIVIFNDSNVVHVGDLLNSGCLCFPFVDIALGGSIEGLVNNVESILSTIPRDAKIIPGHYEITNIDGLQMTYGMLLETIGIVKRKIAQGKNIERIKFEGFPGKYDSWGSGYTGASQWIENIYNGSLSSISE
;
A
#
# COMPACT_ATOMS: atom_id res chain seq x y z
N MET A 1 -3.14 -16.66 0.83
CA MET A 1 -4.34 -17.44 1.37
C MET A 1 -5.42 -16.44 1.75
N ILE A 2 -6.66 -16.61 1.27
CA ILE A 2 -7.76 -15.69 1.59
C ILE A 2 -8.14 -15.84 3.06
N PRO A 3 -8.23 -14.75 3.85
CA PRO A 3 -8.61 -14.80 5.26
C PRO A 3 -10.10 -15.12 5.43
N ASN A 4 -10.54 -15.29 6.68
CA ASN A 4 -11.96 -15.45 6.98
C ASN A 4 -12.70 -14.12 6.82
N LEU A 5 -13.48 -13.99 5.76
CA LEU A 5 -14.23 -12.77 5.41
C LEU A 5 -15.68 -12.75 5.93
N LYS A 6 -16.05 -13.69 6.79
CA LYS A 6 -17.42 -13.75 7.35
C LYS A 6 -17.71 -12.53 8.23
N GLY A 7 -18.76 -11.79 7.89
CA GLY A 7 -19.16 -10.57 8.62
C GLY A 7 -18.42 -9.29 8.20
N VAL A 8 -17.44 -9.39 7.31
CA VAL A 8 -16.76 -8.23 6.73
C VAL A 8 -17.75 -7.40 5.92
N ARG A 9 -17.67 -6.09 6.05
CA ARG A 9 -18.47 -5.12 5.30
C ARG A 9 -17.56 -4.11 4.64
N ILE A 10 -17.97 -3.59 3.49
CA ILE A 10 -17.27 -2.49 2.82
C ILE A 10 -17.87 -1.17 3.30
N LYS A 11 -17.01 -0.31 3.83
CA LYS A 11 -17.32 1.08 4.16
C LYS A 11 -16.79 1.97 3.07
N THR A 12 -17.55 3.01 2.71
CA THR A 12 -17.16 4.00 1.71
C THR A 12 -17.00 5.35 2.38
N ARG A 13 -15.90 6.02 2.07
CA ARG A 13 -15.59 7.38 2.55
C ARG A 13 -15.32 8.29 1.36
N HIS A 14 -16.04 9.40 1.25
CA HIS A 14 -15.72 10.46 0.29
C HIS A 14 -14.47 11.22 0.76
N ILE A 15 -13.48 11.37 -0.13
CA ILE A 15 -12.19 11.98 0.20
C ILE A 15 -12.10 13.39 -0.38
N SER A 16 -12.27 13.52 -1.70
CA SER A 16 -12.15 14.81 -2.40
C SER A 16 -12.76 14.69 -3.79
N LYS A 17 -13.52 15.69 -4.25
CA LYS A 17 -14.12 15.69 -5.59
C LYS A 17 -14.76 14.33 -5.93
N ASN A 18 -14.22 13.63 -6.91
CA ASN A 18 -14.69 12.32 -7.39
C ASN A 18 -13.95 11.13 -6.72
N ILE A 19 -13.11 11.40 -5.71
CA ILE A 19 -12.27 10.37 -5.09
C ILE A 19 -12.90 9.87 -3.80
N TYR A 20 -12.97 8.55 -3.70
CA TYR A 20 -13.49 7.79 -2.57
C TYR A 20 -12.46 6.76 -2.10
N MET A 21 -12.55 6.37 -0.83
CA MET A 21 -11.86 5.22 -0.27
C MET A 21 -12.89 4.19 0.15
N LEU A 22 -12.67 2.93 -0.21
CA LEU A 22 -13.43 1.78 0.26
C LEU A 22 -12.53 0.94 1.15
N GLU A 23 -12.98 0.67 2.37
CA GLU A 23 -12.26 -0.16 3.35
C GLU A 23 -13.07 -1.40 3.73
N ALA A 24 -12.40 -2.52 3.94
CA ALA A 24 -13.00 -3.71 4.52
C ALA A 24 -12.93 -3.62 6.06
N THR A 25 -14.08 -3.82 6.75
CA THR A 25 -14.09 -3.75 8.22
C THR A 25 -13.18 -4.80 8.83
N GLY A 26 -12.46 -4.41 9.90
CA GLY A 26 -11.53 -5.30 10.60
C GLY A 26 -10.15 -5.39 9.96
N ASP A 27 -9.86 -4.52 9.01
CA ASP A 27 -8.55 -4.43 8.33
C ASP A 27 -8.06 -5.78 7.76
N VAL A 28 -8.98 -6.50 7.14
CA VAL A 28 -8.72 -7.84 6.59
C VAL A 28 -8.23 -7.81 5.13
N ALA A 29 -8.23 -6.65 4.50
CA ALA A 29 -7.81 -6.42 3.12
C ALA A 29 -7.36 -4.97 2.93
N GLY A 30 -6.54 -4.73 1.91
CA GLY A 30 -6.07 -3.39 1.57
C GLY A 30 -7.20 -2.40 1.23
N ASN A 31 -6.93 -1.11 1.39
CA ASN A 31 -7.84 -0.06 0.99
C ASN A 31 -7.95 0.03 -0.54
N ILE A 32 -9.15 0.30 -1.03
CA ILE A 32 -9.38 0.64 -2.44
C ILE A 32 -9.49 2.15 -2.56
N GLY A 33 -8.73 2.76 -3.48
CA GLY A 33 -9.01 4.09 -4.00
C GLY A 33 -9.96 4.02 -5.19
N ALA A 34 -10.96 4.90 -5.28
CA ALA A 34 -11.89 4.92 -6.40
C ALA A 34 -12.09 6.35 -6.92
N SER A 35 -11.83 6.56 -8.22
CA SER A 35 -12.29 7.73 -8.96
C SER A 35 -13.61 7.38 -9.64
N VAL A 36 -14.69 8.08 -9.27
CA VAL A 36 -16.06 7.82 -9.76
C VAL A 36 -16.63 9.05 -10.44
N GLY A 37 -16.92 8.97 -11.73
CA GLY A 37 -17.39 10.14 -12.49
C GLY A 37 -17.94 9.79 -13.87
N PRO A 38 -18.04 10.80 -14.77
CA PRO A 38 -18.70 10.63 -16.09
C PRO A 38 -18.05 9.58 -16.97
N ASP A 39 -16.73 9.41 -16.90
CA ASP A 39 -15.98 8.46 -17.71
C ASP A 39 -16.09 7.02 -17.20
N GLY A 40 -16.70 6.83 -16.01
CA GLY A 40 -16.83 5.55 -15.33
C GLY A 40 -16.05 5.51 -14.02
N ILE A 41 -15.52 4.32 -13.68
CA ILE A 41 -14.77 4.08 -12.45
C ILE A 41 -13.33 3.68 -12.79
N LEU A 42 -12.37 4.30 -12.10
CA LEU A 42 -11.01 3.80 -11.96
C LEU A 42 -10.83 3.33 -10.51
N LEU A 43 -10.40 2.08 -10.31
CA LEU A 43 -10.05 1.54 -9.01
C LEU A 43 -8.53 1.50 -8.84
N VAL A 44 -8.07 1.81 -7.66
CA VAL A 44 -6.72 1.51 -7.17
C VAL A 44 -6.86 0.38 -6.17
N ASP A 45 -6.34 -0.78 -6.52
CA ASP A 45 -6.50 -2.07 -5.84
C ASP A 45 -7.94 -2.64 -5.82
N THR A 46 -8.09 -3.91 -5.42
CA THR A 46 -9.33 -4.65 -5.61
C THR A 46 -9.71 -5.58 -4.47
N GLN A 47 -8.89 -5.65 -3.42
CA GLN A 47 -9.10 -6.57 -2.30
C GLN A 47 -9.23 -8.04 -2.74
N PHE A 48 -10.04 -8.81 -2.03
CA PHE A 48 -10.31 -10.23 -2.32
C PHE A 48 -11.57 -10.43 -3.15
N ALA A 49 -11.54 -11.35 -4.12
CA ALA A 49 -12.70 -11.68 -4.97
C ALA A 49 -14.03 -11.95 -4.22
N PRO A 50 -14.06 -12.63 -3.06
CA PRO A 50 -15.31 -12.80 -2.33
C PRO A 50 -15.98 -11.49 -1.86
N LEU A 51 -15.25 -10.40 -1.79
CA LEU A 51 -15.78 -9.07 -1.45
C LEU A 51 -16.34 -8.31 -2.67
N ALA A 52 -16.11 -8.79 -3.90
CA ALA A 52 -16.44 -8.08 -5.13
C ALA A 52 -17.91 -7.63 -5.19
N LYS A 53 -18.86 -8.48 -4.78
CA LYS A 53 -20.29 -8.12 -4.74
C LYS A 53 -20.57 -6.92 -3.82
N GLN A 54 -19.92 -6.88 -2.66
CA GLN A 54 -20.09 -5.77 -1.72
C GLN A 54 -19.41 -4.49 -2.25
N ILE A 55 -18.23 -4.62 -2.88
CA ILE A 55 -17.51 -3.51 -3.52
C ILE A 55 -18.35 -2.92 -4.65
N CYS A 56 -18.91 -3.77 -5.55
CA CYS A 56 -19.80 -3.31 -6.63
C CYS A 56 -21.05 -2.59 -6.09
N ASN A 57 -21.64 -3.08 -4.99
CA ASN A 57 -22.77 -2.40 -4.37
C ASN A 57 -22.36 -1.02 -3.82
N ALA A 58 -21.27 -0.94 -3.07
CA ALA A 58 -20.75 0.29 -2.52
C ALA A 58 -20.43 1.33 -3.62
N LEU A 59 -19.83 0.89 -4.73
CA LEU A 59 -19.56 1.75 -5.90
C LEU A 59 -20.85 2.26 -6.54
N ARG A 60 -21.86 1.41 -6.66
CA ARG A 60 -23.18 1.80 -7.23
C ARG A 60 -23.90 2.80 -6.34
N ASP A 61 -23.82 2.63 -5.02
CA ASP A 61 -24.46 3.53 -4.04
C ASP A 61 -23.88 4.97 -4.10
N ILE A 62 -22.66 5.14 -4.59
CA ILE A 62 -22.03 6.46 -4.83
C ILE A 62 -22.13 6.93 -6.29
N GLY A 63 -23.00 6.31 -7.09
CA GLY A 63 -23.26 6.72 -8.48
C GLY A 63 -22.29 6.13 -9.50
N GLY A 64 -21.47 5.16 -9.11
CA GLY A 64 -20.53 4.48 -9.98
C GLY A 64 -21.24 3.65 -11.05
N LYS A 65 -20.68 3.67 -12.27
CA LYS A 65 -21.15 2.91 -13.43
C LYS A 65 -20.22 1.71 -13.65
N GLU A 66 -19.64 1.62 -14.85
CA GLU A 66 -18.70 0.55 -15.21
C GLU A 66 -17.28 0.86 -14.74
N ILE A 67 -16.56 -0.18 -14.32
CA ILE A 67 -15.14 -0.06 -14.02
C ILE A 67 -14.37 -0.12 -15.34
N GLN A 68 -13.70 0.99 -15.67
CA GLN A 68 -12.92 1.13 -16.90
C GLN A 68 -11.46 0.75 -16.69
N TYR A 69 -10.91 1.10 -15.53
CA TYR A 69 -9.51 0.86 -15.17
C TYR A 69 -9.39 0.26 -13.79
N ILE A 70 -8.45 -0.65 -13.65
CA ILE A 70 -7.93 -1.13 -12.37
C ILE A 70 -6.42 -0.86 -12.37
N VAL A 71 -5.92 -0.23 -11.32
CA VAL A 71 -4.50 -0.03 -11.07
C VAL A 71 -4.13 -0.82 -9.82
N ASN A 72 -3.11 -1.68 -9.87
CA ASN A 72 -2.61 -2.29 -8.64
C ASN A 72 -1.34 -1.61 -8.17
N THR A 73 -1.30 -1.30 -6.87
CA THR A 73 -0.15 -0.69 -6.22
C THR A 73 1.03 -1.64 -6.13
N HIS A 74 0.78 -2.90 -5.79
CA HIS A 74 1.77 -3.98 -5.70
C HIS A 74 1.09 -5.34 -5.86
N SER A 75 1.80 -6.44 -5.62
CA SER A 75 1.34 -7.77 -6.02
C SER A 75 0.69 -8.61 -4.93
N HIS A 76 0.50 -8.14 -3.71
CA HIS A 76 -0.13 -8.95 -2.66
C HIS A 76 -1.60 -9.28 -2.97
N ASP A 77 -2.06 -10.40 -2.43
CA ASP A 77 -3.40 -10.96 -2.70
C ASP A 77 -4.52 -10.01 -2.28
N ASP A 78 -4.38 -9.34 -1.15
CA ASP A 78 -5.37 -8.41 -0.60
C ASP A 78 -5.46 -7.07 -1.35
N HIS A 79 -4.64 -6.88 -2.38
CA HIS A 79 -4.67 -5.76 -3.32
C HIS A 79 -5.06 -6.18 -4.74
N THR A 80 -4.85 -7.45 -5.12
CA THR A 80 -4.96 -7.88 -6.51
C THR A 80 -5.95 -9.01 -6.77
N HIS A 81 -6.34 -9.78 -5.74
CA HIS A 81 -7.13 -11.01 -5.93
C HIS A 81 -8.56 -10.73 -6.42
N GLY A 82 -9.07 -9.51 -6.26
CA GLY A 82 -10.37 -9.08 -6.78
C GLY A 82 -10.36 -8.66 -8.25
N ASN A 83 -9.20 -8.58 -8.92
CA ASN A 83 -9.08 -8.03 -10.27
C ASN A 83 -10.07 -8.67 -11.26
N ALA A 84 -10.07 -9.98 -11.40
CA ALA A 84 -10.94 -10.68 -12.34
C ALA A 84 -12.43 -10.56 -11.98
N ALA A 85 -12.75 -10.57 -10.68
CA ALA A 85 -14.13 -10.49 -10.21
C ALA A 85 -14.76 -9.09 -10.36
N LEU A 86 -13.93 -8.04 -10.43
CA LEU A 86 -14.38 -6.64 -10.56
C LEU A 86 -14.20 -6.10 -11.97
N GLY A 87 -13.19 -6.57 -12.71
CA GLY A 87 -12.70 -5.92 -13.93
C GLY A 87 -12.93 -6.69 -15.22
N GLU A 88 -14.00 -7.48 -15.38
CA GLU A 88 -14.22 -8.34 -16.55
C GLU A 88 -13.99 -7.60 -17.91
N ASN A 89 -14.41 -6.34 -18.01
CA ASN A 89 -14.28 -5.51 -19.22
C ASN A 89 -13.30 -4.33 -19.04
N SER A 90 -12.55 -4.32 -17.95
CA SER A 90 -11.63 -3.23 -17.60
C SER A 90 -10.25 -3.43 -18.19
N THR A 91 -9.46 -2.36 -18.21
CA THR A 91 -8.01 -2.43 -18.46
C THR A 91 -7.28 -2.44 -17.12
N LEU A 92 -6.43 -3.44 -16.93
CA LEU A 92 -5.54 -3.55 -15.78
C LEU A 92 -4.23 -2.80 -16.08
N ILE A 93 -3.89 -1.83 -15.25
CA ILE A 93 -2.64 -1.07 -15.33
C ILE A 93 -1.76 -1.47 -14.15
N VAL A 94 -0.60 -2.05 -14.42
CA VAL A 94 0.30 -2.57 -13.37
C VAL A 94 1.77 -2.33 -13.72
N HIS A 95 2.60 -2.18 -12.70
CA HIS A 95 4.05 -2.23 -12.91
C HIS A 95 4.48 -3.59 -13.47
N SER A 96 5.50 -3.63 -14.35
CA SER A 96 5.93 -4.88 -15.02
C SER A 96 6.36 -5.97 -14.04
N GLN A 97 6.84 -5.64 -12.84
CA GLN A 97 7.14 -6.61 -11.79
C GLN A 97 5.87 -7.20 -11.16
N VAL A 98 4.81 -6.40 -10.97
CA VAL A 98 3.48 -6.92 -10.55
C VAL A 98 2.99 -7.93 -11.58
N TRP A 99 3.01 -7.55 -12.87
CA TRP A 99 2.59 -8.44 -13.95
C TRP A 99 3.32 -9.77 -13.97
N LYS A 100 4.64 -9.78 -13.80
CA LYS A 100 5.42 -11.03 -13.71
C LYS A 100 4.91 -11.98 -12.63
N GLN A 101 4.42 -11.44 -11.52
CA GLN A 101 3.98 -12.23 -10.37
C GLN A 101 2.54 -12.73 -10.52
N ILE A 102 1.64 -11.93 -11.14
CA ILE A 102 0.21 -12.25 -11.18
C ILE A 102 -0.27 -12.89 -12.48
N LYS A 103 0.46 -12.78 -13.58
CA LYS A 103 0.01 -13.14 -14.96
C LYS A 103 -0.50 -14.58 -15.13
N ASN A 104 -0.12 -15.49 -14.25
CA ASN A 104 -0.51 -16.90 -14.31
C ASN A 104 -1.67 -17.23 -13.33
N ASP A 105 -2.15 -16.25 -12.58
CA ASP A 105 -3.29 -16.42 -11.66
C ASP A 105 -4.57 -15.86 -12.30
N PRO A 106 -5.55 -16.72 -12.66
CA PRO A 106 -6.76 -16.27 -13.34
C PRO A 106 -7.65 -15.36 -12.49
N ASN A 107 -7.49 -15.32 -11.16
CA ASN A 107 -8.24 -14.40 -10.30
C ASN A 107 -7.65 -12.99 -10.30
N ARG A 108 -6.37 -12.85 -10.70
CA ARG A 108 -5.59 -11.62 -10.59
C ARG A 108 -5.29 -10.95 -11.93
N THR A 109 -5.62 -11.62 -13.05
CA THR A 109 -5.38 -11.13 -14.39
C THR A 109 -6.66 -10.71 -15.10
N LEU A 110 -6.52 -9.82 -16.10
CA LEU A 110 -7.57 -9.40 -17.02
C LEU A 110 -7.15 -9.68 -18.45
N LYS A 111 -8.11 -9.59 -19.38
CA LYS A 111 -7.84 -9.72 -20.83
C LYS A 111 -7.02 -8.54 -21.36
N ASN A 112 -7.35 -7.33 -20.90
CA ASN A 112 -6.67 -6.11 -21.30
C ASN A 112 -5.70 -5.70 -20.19
N VAL A 113 -4.41 -5.69 -20.49
CA VAL A 113 -3.35 -5.33 -19.54
C VAL A 113 -2.41 -4.34 -20.16
N GLU A 114 -2.13 -3.27 -19.45
CA GLU A 114 -1.09 -2.30 -19.74
C GLU A 114 -0.03 -2.34 -18.65
N THR A 115 1.21 -2.56 -19.03
CA THR A 115 2.33 -2.53 -18.09
C THR A 115 3.14 -1.25 -18.23
N PHE A 116 3.78 -0.84 -17.13
CA PHE A 116 4.73 0.28 -17.13
C PHE A 116 5.94 -0.06 -16.24
N ASP A 117 7.06 0.65 -16.43
CA ASP A 117 8.29 0.42 -15.66
C ASP A 117 8.59 1.57 -14.68
N ASN A 118 8.37 2.83 -15.05
CA ASN A 118 8.70 3.96 -14.18
C ASN A 118 7.46 4.79 -13.82
N ARG A 119 6.74 5.22 -14.85
CA ARG A 119 5.57 6.09 -14.72
C ARG A 119 4.56 5.86 -15.84
N LYS A 120 3.30 5.95 -15.50
CA LYS A 120 2.17 5.99 -16.43
C LYS A 120 1.28 7.15 -16.04
N SER A 121 0.74 7.88 -17.02
CA SER A 121 -0.24 8.95 -16.80
C SER A 121 -1.45 8.73 -17.68
N LEU A 122 -2.62 9.07 -17.18
CA LEU A 122 -3.86 9.11 -17.95
C LEU A 122 -4.74 10.29 -17.49
N TYR A 123 -5.69 10.69 -18.34
CA TYR A 123 -6.76 11.61 -17.98
C TYR A 123 -8.04 10.82 -17.80
N PHE A 124 -8.71 11.02 -16.64
CA PHE A 124 -9.94 10.29 -16.32
C PHE A 124 -10.78 11.08 -15.32
N ASN A 125 -12.10 11.13 -15.54
CA ASN A 125 -13.04 11.89 -14.72
C ASN A 125 -12.65 13.37 -14.53
N GLY A 126 -12.07 13.96 -15.57
CA GLY A 126 -11.72 15.37 -15.62
C GLY A 126 -10.43 15.75 -14.90
N GLU A 127 -9.59 14.77 -14.50
CA GLU A 127 -8.29 15.05 -13.91
C GLU A 127 -7.18 14.16 -14.46
N ARG A 128 -5.95 14.65 -14.32
CA ARG A 128 -4.74 13.86 -14.59
C ARG A 128 -4.45 12.95 -13.41
N ILE A 129 -4.24 11.66 -13.72
CA ILE A 129 -3.87 10.63 -12.75
C ILE A 129 -2.48 10.13 -13.13
N ASP A 130 -1.54 10.20 -12.19
CA ASP A 130 -0.18 9.71 -12.36
C ASP A 130 0.04 8.46 -11.51
N ILE A 131 0.57 7.42 -12.13
CA ILE A 131 0.97 6.16 -11.49
C ILE A 131 2.49 6.13 -11.53
N VAL A 132 3.14 6.07 -10.38
CA VAL A 132 4.60 6.19 -10.25
C VAL A 132 5.16 5.02 -9.47
N HIS A 133 6.18 4.36 -10.04
CA HIS A 133 6.87 3.27 -9.37
C HIS A 133 7.84 3.79 -8.29
N PHE A 134 7.83 3.09 -7.14
CA PHE A 134 8.72 3.30 -6.00
C PHE A 134 9.42 1.96 -5.67
N PRO A 135 10.66 1.75 -6.12
CA PRO A 135 11.30 0.43 -6.07
C PRO A 135 11.69 0.00 -4.66
N ASN A 136 11.63 -1.32 -4.42
CA ASN A 136 12.25 -1.98 -3.28
C ASN A 136 11.84 -1.44 -1.90
N GLY A 137 10.61 -0.96 -1.74
CA GLY A 137 10.06 -0.50 -0.46
C GLY A 137 9.44 -1.66 0.34
N HIS A 138 8.11 -1.74 0.30
CA HIS A 138 7.34 -2.85 0.83
C HIS A 138 7.56 -4.13 0.00
N THR A 139 7.56 -3.98 -1.34
CA THR A 139 7.96 -5.00 -2.32
C THR A 139 8.89 -4.38 -3.38
N VAL A 140 9.30 -5.16 -4.37
CA VAL A 140 10.02 -4.65 -5.56
C VAL A 140 9.12 -3.83 -6.49
N SER A 141 7.81 -3.94 -6.36
CA SER A 141 6.85 -3.50 -7.37
C SER A 141 5.95 -2.34 -6.95
N ASP A 142 6.22 -1.73 -5.80
CA ASP A 142 5.34 -0.71 -5.22
C ASP A 142 5.13 0.48 -6.17
N SER A 143 3.91 0.94 -6.24
CA SER A 143 3.51 2.10 -7.02
C SER A 143 2.53 2.96 -6.22
N ILE A 144 2.62 4.27 -6.40
CA ILE A 144 1.64 5.21 -5.87
C ILE A 144 0.76 5.75 -6.99
N VAL A 145 -0.46 6.15 -6.66
CA VAL A 145 -1.40 6.77 -7.61
C VAL A 145 -1.76 8.16 -7.13
N ILE A 146 -1.46 9.15 -7.95
CA ILE A 146 -1.64 10.58 -7.65
C ILE A 146 -2.82 11.12 -8.46
N PHE A 147 -3.87 11.56 -7.77
CA PHE A 147 -5.01 12.27 -8.33
C PHE A 147 -4.73 13.77 -8.21
N ASN A 148 -4.19 14.37 -9.29
CA ASN A 148 -3.54 15.67 -9.24
C ASN A 148 -4.49 16.81 -8.83
N ASP A 149 -5.67 16.91 -9.47
CA ASP A 149 -6.61 18.02 -9.19
C ASP A 149 -7.43 17.79 -7.92
N SER A 150 -7.58 16.54 -7.51
CA SER A 150 -8.25 16.15 -6.26
C SER A 150 -7.34 16.27 -5.05
N ASN A 151 -6.02 16.40 -5.27
CA ASN A 151 -4.99 16.43 -4.25
C ASN A 151 -5.06 15.23 -3.30
N VAL A 152 -5.20 14.03 -3.89
CA VAL A 152 -5.26 12.74 -3.19
C VAL A 152 -4.16 11.85 -3.73
N VAL A 153 -3.50 11.12 -2.84
CA VAL A 153 -2.47 10.12 -3.20
C VAL A 153 -2.79 8.80 -2.54
N HIS A 154 -2.87 7.73 -3.33
CA HIS A 154 -2.92 6.36 -2.81
C HIS A 154 -1.51 5.80 -2.82
N VAL A 155 -1.00 5.40 -1.66
CA VAL A 155 0.41 5.02 -1.51
C VAL A 155 0.64 3.52 -1.35
N GLY A 156 -0.44 2.72 -1.41
CA GLY A 156 -0.34 1.28 -1.14
C GLY A 156 0.31 1.02 0.23
N ASP A 157 0.99 -0.09 0.35
CA ASP A 157 1.63 -0.55 1.60
C ASP A 157 2.99 0.10 1.90
N LEU A 158 3.38 1.13 1.11
CA LEU A 158 4.46 2.04 1.52
C LEU A 158 4.10 2.81 2.79
N LEU A 159 2.81 2.86 3.14
CA LEU A 159 2.30 3.42 4.38
C LEU A 159 1.09 2.64 4.87
N ASN A 160 1.14 2.21 6.12
CA ASN A 160 0.00 1.75 6.91
C ASN A 160 -0.26 2.78 8.01
N SER A 161 -1.43 3.42 8.00
CA SER A 161 -1.73 4.57 8.85
C SER A 161 -2.99 4.33 9.68
N GLY A 162 -3.11 5.05 10.81
CA GLY A 162 -4.29 4.94 11.68
C GLY A 162 -4.17 3.90 12.78
N CYS A 163 -3.30 2.91 12.64
CA CYS A 163 -2.69 2.19 13.75
C CYS A 163 -1.25 2.73 13.95
N LEU A 164 -0.76 2.70 15.16
CA LEU A 164 0.67 2.83 15.40
C LEU A 164 1.31 1.47 15.10
N CYS A 165 1.58 1.20 13.81
CA CYS A 165 2.02 -0.12 13.35
C CYS A 165 3.42 -0.04 12.74
N PHE A 166 4.25 -1.04 13.06
CA PHE A 166 5.49 -1.24 12.29
C PHE A 166 5.14 -1.74 10.88
N PRO A 167 5.85 -1.27 9.85
CA PRO A 167 5.56 -1.69 8.48
C PRO A 167 5.92 -3.16 8.26
N PHE A 168 5.18 -3.80 7.38
CA PHE A 168 5.59 -5.06 6.79
C PHE A 168 6.49 -4.78 5.58
N VAL A 169 7.64 -5.45 5.51
CA VAL A 169 8.56 -5.40 4.37
C VAL A 169 8.74 -6.82 3.87
N ASP A 170 8.26 -7.08 2.66
CA ASP A 170 8.35 -8.40 2.05
C ASP A 170 9.69 -8.58 1.33
N ILE A 171 10.69 -9.04 2.08
CA ILE A 171 12.04 -9.32 1.56
C ILE A 171 12.01 -10.36 0.45
N ALA A 172 11.11 -11.36 0.55
CA ALA A 172 11.00 -12.42 -0.46
C ALA A 172 10.51 -11.89 -1.81
N LEU A 173 9.70 -10.83 -1.77
CA LEU A 173 9.24 -10.10 -2.96
C LEU A 173 10.09 -8.84 -3.26
N GLY A 174 11.32 -8.78 -2.76
CA GLY A 174 12.30 -7.75 -3.09
C GLY A 174 12.10 -6.41 -2.39
N GLY A 175 11.31 -6.38 -1.31
CA GLY A 175 11.25 -5.23 -0.41
C GLY A 175 12.53 -5.07 0.40
N SER A 176 12.82 -3.88 0.89
CA SER A 176 13.95 -3.61 1.77
C SER A 176 13.66 -2.47 2.75
N ILE A 177 14.30 -2.54 3.90
CA ILE A 177 14.18 -1.49 4.92
C ILE A 177 14.71 -0.14 4.40
N GLU A 178 15.85 -0.17 3.71
CA GLU A 178 16.47 1.04 3.14
C GLU A 178 15.60 1.62 2.01
N GLY A 179 15.11 0.76 1.12
CA GLY A 179 14.20 1.19 0.05
C GLY A 179 12.90 1.79 0.60
N LEU A 180 12.33 1.21 1.66
CA LEU A 180 11.14 1.78 2.30
C LEU A 180 11.41 3.18 2.85
N VAL A 181 12.54 3.40 3.54
CA VAL A 181 12.93 4.74 4.05
C VAL A 181 13.07 5.73 2.89
N ASN A 182 13.81 5.36 1.83
CA ASN A 182 14.02 6.21 0.66
C ASN A 182 12.71 6.55 -0.06
N ASN A 183 11.79 5.58 -0.15
CA ASN A 183 10.49 5.77 -0.77
C ASN A 183 9.62 6.73 0.03
N VAL A 184 9.54 6.57 1.36
CA VAL A 184 8.77 7.47 2.22
C VAL A 184 9.34 8.90 2.16
N GLU A 185 10.66 9.06 2.19
CA GLU A 185 11.33 10.36 2.03
C GLU A 185 11.02 10.99 0.66
N SER A 186 11.08 10.19 -0.41
CA SER A 186 10.76 10.65 -1.77
C SER A 186 9.30 11.08 -1.91
N ILE A 187 8.36 10.33 -1.31
CA ILE A 187 6.94 10.70 -1.27
C ILE A 187 6.76 12.03 -0.53
N LEU A 188 7.36 12.19 0.65
CA LEU A 188 7.33 13.44 1.44
C LEU A 188 7.84 14.66 0.67
N SER A 189 8.81 14.47 -0.22
CA SER A 189 9.39 15.55 -1.03
C SER A 189 8.59 15.86 -2.30
N THR A 190 7.75 14.92 -2.76
CA THR A 190 7.10 14.97 -4.08
C THR A 190 5.64 15.41 -4.00
N ILE A 191 4.90 14.97 -2.97
CA ILE A 191 3.47 15.25 -2.87
C ILE A 191 3.21 16.63 -2.21
N PRO A 192 2.09 17.30 -2.54
CA PRO A 192 1.71 18.55 -1.90
C PRO A 192 1.54 18.40 -0.38
N ARG A 193 1.86 19.46 0.37
CA ARG A 193 1.77 19.44 1.85
C ARG A 193 0.36 19.24 2.41
N ASP A 194 -0.65 19.62 1.66
CA ASP A 194 -2.07 19.48 2.00
C ASP A 194 -2.73 18.26 1.34
N ALA A 195 -1.93 17.36 0.73
CA ALA A 195 -2.43 16.14 0.13
C ALA A 195 -3.11 15.23 1.17
N LYS A 196 -4.23 14.65 0.77
CA LYS A 196 -4.88 13.56 1.50
C LYS A 196 -4.27 12.25 1.03
N ILE A 197 -3.87 11.40 1.97
CA ILE A 197 -3.16 10.16 1.69
C ILE A 197 -4.05 8.97 2.03
N ILE A 198 -4.36 8.14 1.03
CA ILE A 198 -4.97 6.82 1.21
C ILE A 198 -3.83 5.83 1.41
N PRO A 199 -3.65 5.27 2.61
CA PRO A 199 -2.66 4.23 2.87
C PRO A 199 -3.13 2.88 2.35
N GLY A 200 -2.23 1.90 2.27
CA GLY A 200 -2.61 0.54 1.91
C GLY A 200 -3.60 -0.08 2.90
N HIS A 201 -3.46 0.21 4.17
CA HIS A 201 -4.34 -0.27 5.24
C HIS A 201 -4.71 0.84 6.22
N TYR A 202 -5.83 0.65 6.94
CA TYR A 202 -6.36 1.50 8.00
C TYR A 202 -6.87 2.86 7.53
N GLU A 203 -6.78 3.88 8.36
CA GLU A 203 -7.41 5.18 8.19
C GLU A 203 -6.67 6.08 7.20
N ILE A 204 -7.44 6.91 6.49
CA ILE A 204 -6.87 8.00 5.70
C ILE A 204 -6.01 8.92 6.56
N THR A 205 -4.94 9.44 5.98
CA THR A 205 -4.00 10.32 6.66
C THR A 205 -3.59 11.53 5.78
N ASN A 206 -2.53 12.21 6.19
CA ASN A 206 -1.95 13.38 5.55
C ASN A 206 -0.42 13.37 5.68
N ILE A 207 0.21 14.48 5.34
CA ILE A 207 1.67 14.63 5.40
C ILE A 207 2.23 14.45 6.82
N ASP A 208 1.48 14.86 7.86
CA ASP A 208 1.94 14.73 9.25
C ASP A 208 2.00 13.26 9.67
N GLY A 209 1.02 12.46 9.27
CA GLY A 209 1.04 11.01 9.50
C GLY A 209 2.18 10.30 8.76
N LEU A 210 2.48 10.73 7.53
CA LEU A 210 3.62 10.21 6.79
C LEU A 210 4.95 10.62 7.43
N GLN A 211 5.07 11.86 7.92
CA GLN A 211 6.25 12.35 8.66
C GLN A 211 6.45 11.59 9.98
N MET A 212 5.36 11.29 10.70
CA MET A 212 5.42 10.48 11.91
C MET A 212 5.96 9.07 11.64
N THR A 213 5.48 8.43 10.56
CA THR A 213 6.01 7.13 10.13
C THR A 213 7.48 7.23 9.73
N TYR A 214 7.88 8.24 8.96
CA TYR A 214 9.28 8.47 8.60
C TYR A 214 10.18 8.63 9.83
N GLY A 215 9.75 9.43 10.81
CA GLY A 215 10.46 9.59 12.09
C GLY A 215 10.62 8.28 12.86
N MET A 216 9.56 7.46 12.91
CA MET A 216 9.61 6.12 13.52
C MET A 216 10.61 5.21 12.80
N LEU A 217 10.61 5.18 11.47
CA LEU A 217 11.56 4.39 10.67
C LEU A 217 13.00 4.77 11.02
N LEU A 218 13.36 6.04 10.93
CA LEU A 218 14.71 6.51 11.20
C LEU A 218 15.16 6.19 12.63
N GLU A 219 14.31 6.41 13.62
CA GLU A 219 14.65 6.21 15.01
C GLU A 219 14.83 4.72 15.35
N THR A 220 13.86 3.86 14.96
CA THR A 220 13.92 2.44 15.29
C THR A 220 15.06 1.74 14.57
N ILE A 221 15.31 2.07 13.30
CA ILE A 221 16.47 1.59 12.54
C ILE A 221 17.77 2.04 13.22
N GLY A 222 17.87 3.31 13.61
CA GLY A 222 19.03 3.84 14.32
C GLY A 222 19.28 3.14 15.67
N ILE A 223 18.23 2.79 16.42
CA ILE A 223 18.35 2.03 17.65
C ILE A 223 18.95 0.65 17.39
N VAL A 224 18.42 -0.10 16.44
CA VAL A 224 18.91 -1.45 16.15
C VAL A 224 20.34 -1.41 15.63
N LYS A 225 20.67 -0.51 14.67
CA LYS A 225 22.03 -0.35 14.13
C LYS A 225 23.05 -0.01 15.24
N ARG A 226 22.72 0.87 16.17
CA ARG A 226 23.60 1.17 17.33
C ARG A 226 23.82 -0.05 18.23
N LYS A 227 22.79 -0.86 18.47
CA LYS A 227 22.93 -2.09 19.29
C LYS A 227 23.78 -3.13 18.59
N ILE A 228 23.67 -3.26 17.26
CA ILE A 228 24.57 -4.12 16.44
C ILE A 228 26.02 -3.65 16.58
N ALA A 229 26.29 -2.35 16.44
CA ALA A 229 27.62 -1.77 16.59
C ALA A 229 28.22 -1.96 17.99
N GLN A 230 27.37 -2.17 19.02
CA GLN A 230 27.79 -2.57 20.37
C GLN A 230 28.08 -4.07 20.53
N GLY A 231 28.03 -4.85 19.44
CA GLY A 231 28.27 -6.28 19.45
C GLY A 231 27.11 -7.13 19.99
N LYS A 232 25.90 -6.55 20.13
CA LYS A 232 24.74 -7.30 20.61
C LYS A 232 24.18 -8.18 19.48
N ASN A 233 23.87 -9.43 19.83
CA ASN A 233 23.15 -10.33 18.94
C ASN A 233 21.66 -10.03 18.89
N ILE A 234 20.96 -10.61 17.93
CA ILE A 234 19.54 -10.39 17.69
C ILE A 234 18.67 -10.69 18.92
N GLU A 235 18.94 -11.77 19.64
CA GLU A 235 18.17 -12.17 20.83
C GLU A 235 18.26 -11.12 21.94
N ARG A 236 19.47 -10.57 22.14
CA ARG A 236 19.67 -9.50 23.10
C ARG A 236 18.95 -8.22 22.68
N ILE A 237 18.96 -7.88 21.38
CA ILE A 237 18.28 -6.70 20.86
C ILE A 237 16.75 -6.82 20.98
N LYS A 238 16.20 -8.01 20.67
CA LYS A 238 14.78 -8.32 20.84
C LYS A 238 14.34 -8.25 22.30
N PHE A 239 15.16 -8.78 23.21
CA PHE A 239 14.88 -8.72 24.65
C PHE A 239 14.85 -7.28 25.20
N GLU A 240 15.78 -6.44 24.76
CA GLU A 240 15.83 -5.03 25.17
C GLU A 240 14.71 -4.18 24.51
N GLY A 241 14.21 -4.58 23.35
CA GLY A 241 13.12 -3.91 22.64
C GLY A 241 13.42 -2.46 22.23
N PHE A 242 12.35 -1.74 21.96
CA PHE A 242 12.33 -0.31 21.71
C PHE A 242 11.97 0.47 22.99
N PRO A 243 12.21 1.81 23.05
CA PRO A 243 11.69 2.66 24.12
C PRO A 243 10.17 2.58 24.26
N GLY A 244 9.64 2.73 25.50
CA GLY A 244 8.22 2.56 25.82
C GLY A 244 7.22 3.37 24.99
N LYS A 245 7.67 4.47 24.34
CA LYS A 245 6.83 5.20 23.37
C LYS A 245 6.41 4.38 22.14
N TYR A 246 7.07 3.25 21.91
CA TYR A 246 6.75 2.32 20.82
C TYR A 246 5.95 1.09 21.27
N ASP A 247 5.55 0.98 22.54
CA ASP A 247 4.81 -0.18 23.05
C ASP A 247 3.48 -0.40 22.31
N SER A 248 2.84 0.68 21.86
CA SER A 248 1.59 0.63 21.08
C SER A 248 1.79 0.33 19.58
N TRP A 249 3.02 0.41 19.06
CA TRP A 249 3.28 0.25 17.63
C TRP A 249 3.25 -1.21 17.15
N GLY A 250 3.30 -2.15 18.03
CA GLY A 250 3.29 -3.58 17.70
C GLY A 250 1.90 -4.20 17.55
N SER A 251 0.82 -3.42 17.48
CA SER A 251 -0.56 -3.92 17.42
C SER A 251 -1.02 -4.36 16.02
N GLY A 252 -0.26 -4.04 14.95
CA GLY A 252 -0.56 -4.42 13.58
C GLY A 252 -0.01 -5.79 13.18
N TYR A 253 0.09 -6.02 11.88
CA TYR A 253 0.60 -7.27 11.30
C TYR A 253 2.05 -7.56 11.72
N THR A 254 2.90 -6.52 11.81
CA THR A 254 4.30 -6.62 12.20
C THR A 254 4.47 -6.20 13.66
N GLY A 255 4.85 -7.14 14.53
CA GLY A 255 5.20 -6.84 15.92
C GLY A 255 6.63 -6.31 16.06
N ALA A 256 6.94 -5.71 17.25
CA ALA A 256 8.27 -5.12 17.52
C ALA A 256 9.42 -6.11 17.32
N SER A 257 9.24 -7.38 17.72
CA SER A 257 10.26 -8.43 17.56
C SER A 257 10.57 -8.72 16.09
N GLN A 258 9.54 -8.79 15.25
CA GLN A 258 9.69 -9.00 13.81
C GLN A 258 10.31 -7.78 13.13
N TRP A 259 9.92 -6.57 13.54
CA TRP A 259 10.50 -5.33 13.02
C TRP A 259 11.99 -5.23 13.34
N ILE A 260 12.40 -5.57 14.57
CA ILE A 260 13.82 -5.66 14.95
C ILE A 260 14.56 -6.66 14.06
N GLU A 261 13.97 -7.83 13.82
CA GLU A 261 14.57 -8.87 12.97
C GLU A 261 14.78 -8.41 11.53
N ASN A 262 13.78 -7.76 10.96
CA ASN A 262 13.87 -7.21 9.61
C ASN A 262 15.01 -6.18 9.49
N ILE A 263 15.13 -5.27 10.46
CA ILE A 263 16.21 -4.28 10.49
C ILE A 263 17.57 -4.96 10.69
N TYR A 264 17.66 -5.92 11.61
CA TYR A 264 18.90 -6.62 11.92
C TYR A 264 19.45 -7.34 10.69
N ASN A 265 18.61 -8.14 10.02
CA ASN A 265 18.98 -8.90 8.84
C ASN A 265 19.35 -7.99 7.66
N GLY A 266 18.59 -6.93 7.41
CA GLY A 266 18.90 -5.93 6.40
C GLY A 266 20.24 -5.21 6.65
N SER A 267 20.56 -4.94 7.93
CA SER A 267 21.83 -4.30 8.29
C SER A 267 23.05 -5.19 8.11
N LEU A 268 22.91 -6.52 8.23
CA LEU A 268 24.01 -7.46 7.99
C LEU A 268 24.29 -7.66 6.50
N SER A 269 23.27 -7.66 5.66
CA SER A 269 23.40 -7.80 4.21
C SER A 269 24.21 -6.65 3.59
N SER A 270 24.04 -5.42 4.11
CA SER A 270 24.77 -4.24 3.64
C SER A 270 26.25 -4.16 4.10
N ILE A 271 26.70 -5.02 5.01
CA ILE A 271 28.10 -5.10 5.46
C ILE A 271 28.90 -6.13 4.62
N SER A 272 28.20 -7.01 3.90
CA SER A 272 28.78 -8.10 3.10
C SER A 272 28.96 -7.76 1.61
N GLU A 273 28.53 -6.58 1.18
CA GLU A 273 28.79 -5.99 -0.14
C GLU A 273 29.92 -4.94 -0.04
#